data_b0da232a96e9776dbbcb8b8668470078
#
_entry.id   b0da232a96e9776dbbcb8b8668470078
#
_cell.length_a   1.000
_cell.length_b   1.000
_cell.length_c   1.000
_cell.angle_alpha   90.00
_cell.angle_beta   90.00
_cell.angle_gamma   90.00
#
_symmetry.space_group_name_H-M   'P 1'
#
loop_
_entity.id
_entity.type
_entity.pdbx_description
1 polymer ?
#
loop_
_entity_poly.entity_id
_entity_poly.type
_entity_poly.pdbx_seq_one_letter_code
_entity_poly.pdbx_strand_id
1 'polypeptide(L)'
;AYFMVDAAHFIGLVAGKVVENPVPYADVITATTHKALRGPRGGLILSKEEFAKGIDQNIFPGAQGGAINNQIAAKAVCFKEAMSEEYKSYAQQILDNAHALAESFKAEGLRVVSGGTSNHIVLVDTGSVDDELTGKEAGILLNDMGITLNRNAIPFDERSPFITSGIRMGTPAITTCGMKEEESTKVGYLISEALKNRDNEDRRQELEEEIRNLAKAFQPYE
;
A
#
# COMPACT_ATOMS: atom_id res chain seq x y z
N ALA A 1 13.37 -23.48 -15.79
CA ALA A 1 13.24 -22.03 -15.61
C ALA A 1 13.39 -21.68 -14.14
N TYR A 2 13.94 -20.52 -13.82
CA TYR A 2 14.01 -20.03 -12.44
C TYR A 2 12.72 -19.28 -12.07
N PHE A 3 12.33 -19.37 -10.80
CA PHE A 3 11.17 -18.69 -10.27
C PHE A 3 11.60 -17.58 -9.30
N MET A 4 11.36 -16.33 -9.69
CA MET A 4 11.65 -15.17 -8.88
C MET A 4 10.34 -14.50 -8.43
N VAL A 5 10.27 -14.13 -7.15
CA VAL A 5 9.16 -13.38 -6.57
C VAL A 5 9.61 -12.00 -6.13
N ASP A 6 9.02 -10.95 -6.68
CA ASP A 6 9.16 -9.60 -6.11
C ASP A 6 8.06 -9.39 -5.05
N ALA A 7 8.46 -9.55 -3.80
CA ALA A 7 7.59 -9.40 -2.63
C ALA A 7 7.66 -7.98 -2.03
N ALA A 8 8.14 -6.98 -2.78
CA ALA A 8 8.39 -5.64 -2.27
C ALA A 8 7.18 -5.04 -1.52
N HIS A 9 5.97 -5.29 -1.99
CA HIS A 9 4.76 -4.78 -1.36
C HIS A 9 4.25 -5.65 -0.22
N PHE A 10 4.38 -6.96 -0.29
CA PHE A 10 3.66 -7.88 0.62
C PHE A 10 4.55 -8.69 1.57
N ILE A 11 5.89 -8.51 1.54
CA ILE A 11 6.81 -9.25 2.44
C ILE A 11 6.48 -9.04 3.91
N GLY A 12 5.95 -7.87 4.29
CA GLY A 12 5.49 -7.62 5.66
C GLY A 12 4.31 -8.51 6.07
N LEU A 13 3.39 -8.79 5.14
CA LEU A 13 2.27 -9.70 5.37
C LEU A 13 2.74 -11.15 5.47
N VAL A 14 3.77 -11.53 4.68
CA VAL A 14 4.44 -12.84 4.79
C VAL A 14 5.10 -12.98 6.16
N ALA A 15 5.84 -11.96 6.62
CA ALA A 15 6.48 -11.94 7.94
C ALA A 15 5.45 -12.08 9.08
N GLY A 16 4.30 -11.39 8.95
CA GLY A 16 3.16 -11.52 9.86
C GLY A 16 2.39 -12.84 9.74
N LYS A 17 2.75 -13.70 8.78
CA LYS A 17 2.10 -15.01 8.54
C LYS A 17 0.61 -14.92 8.20
N VAL A 18 0.17 -13.84 7.62
CA VAL A 18 -1.23 -13.61 7.24
C VAL A 18 -1.50 -13.83 5.74
N VAL A 19 -0.45 -14.08 4.96
CA VAL A 19 -0.51 -14.51 3.57
C VAL A 19 0.46 -15.68 3.33
N GLU A 20 0.26 -16.39 2.23
CA GLU A 20 1.11 -17.52 1.88
C GLU A 20 2.59 -17.12 1.72
N ASN A 21 3.47 -17.96 2.25
CA ASN A 21 4.92 -17.73 2.20
C ASN A 21 5.50 -18.24 0.87
N PRO A 22 6.05 -17.37 0.00
CA PRO A 22 6.63 -17.77 -1.27
C PRO A 22 8.01 -18.45 -1.14
N VAL A 23 8.67 -18.35 0.01
CA VAL A 23 10.05 -18.83 0.22
C VAL A 23 10.25 -20.30 -0.16
N PRO A 24 9.34 -21.25 0.15
CA PRO A 24 9.53 -22.65 -0.23
C PRO A 24 9.51 -22.91 -1.74
N TYR A 25 8.95 -22.02 -2.53
CA TYR A 25 8.72 -22.21 -3.96
C TYR A 25 9.68 -21.41 -4.85
N ALA A 26 10.14 -20.25 -4.35
CA ALA A 26 10.96 -19.35 -5.14
C ALA A 26 12.44 -19.71 -5.12
N ASP A 27 13.13 -19.46 -6.23
CA ASP A 27 14.59 -19.53 -6.31
C ASP A 27 15.23 -18.25 -5.74
N VAL A 28 14.60 -17.10 -6.01
CA VAL A 28 15.01 -15.79 -5.52
C VAL A 28 13.77 -14.97 -5.13
N ILE A 29 13.87 -14.25 -4.02
CA ILE A 29 12.84 -13.29 -3.59
C ILE A 29 13.51 -11.94 -3.38
N THR A 30 12.95 -10.91 -3.99
CA THR A 30 13.32 -9.51 -3.71
C THR A 30 12.25 -8.84 -2.88
N ALA A 31 12.63 -7.95 -1.99
CA ALA A 31 11.68 -7.21 -1.18
C ALA A 31 12.21 -5.84 -0.76
N THR A 32 11.32 -4.96 -0.33
CA THR A 32 11.65 -3.70 0.33
C THR A 32 11.39 -3.80 1.82
N THR A 33 12.20 -3.11 2.61
CA THR A 33 12.04 -3.08 4.07
C THR A 33 11.13 -1.95 4.57
N HIS A 34 10.86 -0.92 3.74
CA HIS A 34 10.19 0.32 4.13
C HIS A 34 8.71 0.44 3.70
N LYS A 35 8.09 -0.65 3.27
CA LYS A 35 6.65 -0.70 2.95
C LYS A 35 5.88 -1.43 4.07
N ALA A 36 5.07 -2.42 3.75
CA ALA A 36 4.31 -3.17 4.75
C ALA A 36 5.17 -3.81 5.86
N LEU A 37 6.47 -4.05 5.63
CA LEU A 37 7.38 -4.53 6.66
C LEU A 37 7.70 -3.48 7.74
N ARG A 38 7.40 -2.19 7.50
CA ARG A 38 7.53 -1.07 8.44
C ARG A 38 8.96 -0.84 8.95
N GLY A 39 9.96 -1.10 8.11
CA GLY A 39 11.37 -0.92 8.43
C GLY A 39 12.01 0.31 7.76
N PRO A 40 13.32 0.45 7.86
CA PRO A 40 14.06 1.53 7.23
C PRO A 40 14.05 1.39 5.70
N ARG A 41 14.33 2.49 5.00
CA ARG A 41 14.42 2.49 3.54
C ARG A 41 15.56 1.60 3.07
N GLY A 42 15.23 0.59 2.27
CA GLY A 42 16.18 -0.35 1.71
C GLY A 42 15.50 -1.57 1.09
N GLY A 43 16.31 -2.47 0.58
CA GLY A 43 15.89 -3.75 0.02
C GLY A 43 16.50 -4.93 0.77
N LEU A 44 15.98 -6.10 0.47
CA LEU A 44 16.59 -7.39 0.83
C LEU A 44 16.39 -8.38 -0.31
N ILE A 45 17.29 -9.35 -0.40
CA ILE A 45 17.18 -10.49 -1.32
C ILE A 45 17.33 -11.75 -0.49
N LEU A 46 16.43 -12.69 -0.70
CA LEU A 46 16.50 -14.05 -0.19
C LEU A 46 16.69 -14.97 -1.39
N SER A 47 17.59 -15.94 -1.30
CA SER A 47 17.83 -16.86 -2.41
C SER A 47 18.23 -18.24 -1.91
N LYS A 48 18.11 -19.24 -2.80
CA LYS A 48 18.78 -20.52 -2.60
C LYS A 48 20.29 -20.32 -2.61
N GLU A 49 21.02 -21.18 -1.90
CA GLU A 49 22.48 -21.11 -1.70
C GLU A 49 23.25 -21.05 -3.04
N GLU A 50 22.80 -21.78 -4.03
CA GLU A 50 23.46 -21.83 -5.34
C GLU A 50 23.53 -20.48 -6.06
N PHE A 51 22.64 -19.51 -5.74
CA PHE A 51 22.62 -18.17 -6.32
C PHE A 51 23.36 -17.13 -5.48
N ALA A 52 23.63 -17.43 -4.18
CA ALA A 52 24.12 -16.46 -3.20
C ALA A 52 25.39 -15.75 -3.67
N LYS A 53 26.42 -16.52 -4.09
CA LYS A 53 27.70 -15.94 -4.55
C LYS A 53 27.54 -15.00 -5.73
N GLY A 54 26.70 -15.35 -6.71
CA GLY A 54 26.44 -14.51 -7.88
C GLY A 54 25.71 -13.22 -7.50
N ILE A 55 24.72 -13.31 -6.61
CA ILE A 55 23.97 -12.15 -6.11
C ILE A 55 24.91 -11.22 -5.33
N ASP A 56 25.69 -11.73 -4.40
CA ASP A 56 26.60 -10.94 -3.57
C ASP A 56 27.60 -10.16 -4.44
N GLN A 57 28.24 -10.83 -5.41
CA GLN A 57 29.21 -10.19 -6.33
C GLN A 57 28.59 -9.12 -7.21
N ASN A 58 27.35 -9.32 -7.67
CA ASN A 58 26.64 -8.32 -8.48
C ASN A 58 26.12 -7.15 -7.64
N ILE A 59 25.84 -7.35 -6.36
CA ILE A 59 25.50 -6.25 -5.44
C ILE A 59 26.76 -5.47 -5.08
N PHE A 60 27.78 -6.15 -4.56
CA PHE A 60 29.04 -5.52 -4.19
C PHE A 60 30.25 -6.33 -4.71
N PRO A 61 31.16 -5.74 -5.49
CA PRO A 61 31.22 -4.32 -5.88
C PRO A 61 30.44 -3.99 -7.18
N GLY A 62 29.57 -4.89 -7.67
CA GLY A 62 28.94 -4.74 -8.97
C GLY A 62 28.09 -3.47 -9.12
N ALA A 63 27.00 -3.37 -8.35
CA ALA A 63 26.02 -2.29 -8.46
C ALA A 63 26.08 -1.28 -7.30
N GLN A 64 26.65 -1.65 -6.15
CA GLN A 64 26.68 -0.85 -4.92
C GLN A 64 28.11 -0.72 -4.37
N GLY A 65 28.32 0.27 -3.50
CA GLY A 65 29.54 0.48 -2.73
C GLY A 65 29.35 0.14 -1.25
N GLY A 66 30.05 0.87 -0.37
CA GLY A 66 30.01 0.65 1.06
C GLY A 66 28.58 0.77 1.63
N ALA A 67 28.25 -0.13 2.53
CA ALA A 67 26.92 -0.19 3.12
C ALA A 67 26.68 0.96 4.12
N ILE A 68 25.43 1.39 4.23
CA ILE A 68 24.99 2.40 5.20
C ILE A 68 24.63 1.66 6.51
N ASN A 69 25.57 1.63 7.45
CA ASN A 69 25.51 0.78 8.64
C ASN A 69 24.31 1.07 9.55
N ASN A 70 23.87 2.34 9.68
CA ASN A 70 22.67 2.68 10.44
C ASN A 70 21.40 2.05 9.83
N GLN A 71 21.32 1.93 8.51
CA GLN A 71 20.21 1.24 7.84
C GLN A 71 20.24 -0.27 8.10
N ILE A 72 21.46 -0.88 8.16
CA ILE A 72 21.60 -2.29 8.50
C ILE A 72 21.15 -2.54 9.94
N ALA A 73 21.59 -1.71 10.88
CA ALA A 73 21.17 -1.79 12.28
C ALA A 73 19.65 -1.63 12.44
N ALA A 74 19.07 -0.66 11.75
CA ALA A 74 17.63 -0.45 11.76
C ALA A 74 16.85 -1.63 11.13
N LYS A 75 17.38 -2.29 10.09
CA LYS A 75 16.79 -3.53 9.55
C LYS A 75 16.78 -4.65 10.58
N ALA A 76 17.85 -4.80 11.37
CA ALA A 76 17.92 -5.82 12.41
C ALA A 76 16.82 -5.63 13.47
N VAL A 77 16.57 -4.37 13.88
CA VAL A 77 15.46 -4.03 14.79
C VAL A 77 14.12 -4.36 14.14
N CYS A 78 13.90 -3.90 12.91
CA CYS A 78 12.68 -4.19 12.13
C CYS A 78 12.40 -5.69 12.05
N PHE A 79 13.40 -6.51 11.75
CA PHE A 79 13.22 -7.96 11.64
C PHE A 79 12.89 -8.60 12.99
N LYS A 80 13.47 -8.09 14.08
CA LYS A 80 13.14 -8.55 15.43
C LYS A 80 11.70 -8.20 15.80
N GLU A 81 11.25 -6.98 15.49
CA GLU A 81 9.85 -6.57 15.68
C GLU A 81 8.90 -7.42 14.86
N ALA A 82 9.24 -7.72 13.60
CA ALA A 82 8.44 -8.54 12.69
C ALA A 82 8.28 -10.01 13.14
N MET A 83 9.06 -10.47 14.13
CA MET A 83 8.93 -11.79 14.75
C MET A 83 7.94 -11.81 15.92
N SER A 84 7.42 -10.68 16.36
CA SER A 84 6.53 -10.58 17.52
C SER A 84 5.06 -10.92 17.19
N GLU A 85 4.26 -11.25 18.20
CA GLU A 85 2.81 -11.46 18.04
C GLU A 85 2.08 -10.13 17.79
N GLU A 86 2.62 -9.01 18.30
CA GLU A 86 2.10 -7.67 18.00
C GLU A 86 2.19 -7.37 16.50
N TYR A 87 3.31 -7.74 15.88
CA TYR A 87 3.48 -7.55 14.43
C TYR A 87 2.52 -8.42 13.63
N LYS A 88 2.25 -9.65 14.07
CA LYS A 88 1.27 -10.53 13.43
C LYS A 88 -0.14 -9.93 13.51
N SER A 89 -0.52 -9.38 14.67
CA SER A 89 -1.78 -8.68 14.85
C SER A 89 -1.87 -7.44 13.96
N TYR A 90 -0.78 -6.68 13.86
CA TYR A 90 -0.67 -5.54 12.94
C TYR A 90 -0.86 -5.94 11.47
N ALA A 91 -0.21 -7.02 11.04
CA ALA A 91 -0.32 -7.52 9.67
C ALA A 91 -1.75 -8.00 9.35
N GLN A 92 -2.44 -8.61 10.30
CA GLN A 92 -3.85 -8.98 10.15
C GLN A 92 -4.72 -7.74 10.04
N GLN A 93 -4.52 -6.74 10.91
CA GLN A 93 -5.27 -5.48 10.86
C GLN A 93 -5.09 -4.74 9.54
N ILE A 94 -3.92 -4.84 8.89
CA ILE A 94 -3.71 -4.30 7.54
C ILE A 94 -4.69 -4.91 6.53
N LEU A 95 -4.89 -6.22 6.58
CA LEU A 95 -5.81 -6.92 5.68
C LEU A 95 -7.28 -6.58 6.00
N ASP A 96 -7.64 -6.56 7.27
CA ASP A 96 -9.00 -6.24 7.73
C ASP A 96 -9.38 -4.82 7.31
N ASN A 97 -8.46 -3.87 7.47
CA ASN A 97 -8.62 -2.49 7.01
C ASN A 97 -8.76 -2.39 5.49
N ALA A 98 -7.96 -3.16 4.73
CA ALA A 98 -8.04 -3.16 3.27
C ALA A 98 -9.38 -3.74 2.79
N HIS A 99 -9.86 -4.77 3.46
CA HIS A 99 -11.16 -5.37 3.18
C HIS A 99 -12.29 -4.36 3.46
N ALA A 100 -12.30 -3.74 4.65
CA ALA A 100 -13.28 -2.74 5.03
C ALA A 100 -13.30 -1.54 4.05
N LEU A 101 -12.12 -1.07 3.65
CA LEU A 101 -11.96 0.00 2.65
C LEU A 101 -12.56 -0.39 1.30
N ALA A 102 -12.28 -1.61 0.82
CA ALA A 102 -12.79 -2.12 -0.45
C ALA A 102 -14.32 -2.27 -0.43
N GLU A 103 -14.88 -2.80 0.65
CA GLU A 103 -16.33 -2.94 0.82
C GLU A 103 -17.02 -1.57 0.91
N SER A 104 -16.40 -0.57 1.56
CA SER A 104 -16.91 0.80 1.60
C SER A 104 -17.03 1.39 0.18
N PHE A 105 -16.00 1.26 -0.67
CA PHE A 105 -16.08 1.72 -2.06
C PHE A 105 -17.21 1.04 -2.83
N LYS A 106 -17.38 -0.26 -2.65
CA LYS A 106 -18.45 -1.03 -3.31
C LYS A 106 -19.83 -0.58 -2.84
N ALA A 107 -20.00 -0.32 -1.54
CA ALA A 107 -21.25 0.18 -0.96
C ALA A 107 -21.61 1.56 -1.54
N GLU A 108 -20.60 2.37 -1.83
CA GLU A 108 -20.74 3.68 -2.48
C GLU A 108 -20.90 3.58 -4.02
N GLY A 109 -20.95 2.38 -4.58
CA GLY A 109 -21.16 2.14 -6.01
C GLY A 109 -19.91 2.27 -6.87
N LEU A 110 -18.71 2.38 -6.26
CA LEU A 110 -17.47 2.44 -7.01
C LEU A 110 -16.99 1.03 -7.39
N ARG A 111 -16.40 0.91 -8.57
CA ARG A 111 -15.80 -0.33 -9.04
C ARG A 111 -14.42 -0.55 -8.41
N VAL A 112 -14.34 -1.49 -7.48
CA VAL A 112 -13.07 -2.02 -7.01
C VAL A 112 -12.57 -3.05 -8.01
N VAL A 113 -11.36 -2.88 -8.53
CA VAL A 113 -10.73 -3.82 -9.47
C VAL A 113 -10.62 -5.20 -8.81
N SER A 114 -10.90 -6.26 -9.55
CA SER A 114 -11.02 -7.64 -9.05
C SER A 114 -12.18 -7.90 -8.08
N GLY A 115 -13.08 -6.93 -7.88
CA GLY A 115 -14.24 -7.07 -7.00
C GLY A 115 -13.90 -6.99 -5.50
N GLY A 116 -12.64 -6.69 -5.15
CA GLY A 116 -12.18 -6.60 -3.76
C GLY A 116 -10.66 -6.71 -3.67
N THR A 117 -10.14 -7.08 -2.49
CA THR A 117 -8.71 -7.29 -2.29
C THR A 117 -8.44 -8.47 -1.37
N SER A 118 -7.36 -9.21 -1.63
CA SER A 118 -6.79 -10.24 -0.75
C SER A 118 -5.46 -9.83 -0.12
N ASN A 119 -5.07 -8.55 -0.29
CA ASN A 119 -3.86 -7.97 0.27
C ASN A 119 -4.13 -6.56 0.82
N HIS A 120 -3.10 -5.77 1.03
CA HIS A 120 -3.19 -4.42 1.60
C HIS A 120 -3.47 -3.31 0.58
N ILE A 121 -3.61 -3.63 -0.70
CA ILE A 121 -3.80 -2.65 -1.78
C ILE A 121 -5.25 -2.72 -2.28
N VAL A 122 -5.88 -1.55 -2.41
CA VAL A 122 -7.18 -1.38 -3.05
C VAL A 122 -6.97 -0.51 -4.29
N LEU A 123 -7.45 -0.98 -5.43
CA LEU A 123 -7.43 -0.29 -6.72
C LEU A 123 -8.88 -0.01 -7.14
N VAL A 124 -9.19 1.26 -7.32
CA VAL A 124 -10.53 1.72 -7.69
C VAL A 124 -10.49 2.34 -9.08
N ASP A 125 -11.45 1.98 -9.90
CA ASP A 125 -11.69 2.54 -11.22
C ASP A 125 -12.47 3.86 -11.08
N THR A 126 -11.84 4.97 -11.48
CA THR A 126 -12.47 6.30 -11.42
C THR A 126 -13.61 6.47 -12.43
N GLY A 127 -13.57 5.73 -13.53
CA GLY A 127 -14.65 5.69 -14.52
C GLY A 127 -15.98 5.17 -13.95
N SER A 128 -15.96 4.47 -12.81
CA SER A 128 -17.20 4.07 -12.14
C SER A 128 -17.92 5.22 -11.42
N VAL A 129 -17.24 6.35 -11.20
CA VAL A 129 -17.86 7.60 -10.69
C VAL A 129 -18.38 8.44 -11.85
N ASP A 130 -17.54 8.60 -12.86
CA ASP A 130 -17.82 9.35 -14.07
C ASP A 130 -16.85 8.89 -15.17
N ASP A 131 -17.35 8.54 -16.34
CA ASP A 131 -16.54 7.98 -17.44
C ASP A 131 -15.39 8.92 -17.88
N GLU A 132 -15.52 10.23 -17.66
CA GLU A 132 -14.48 11.20 -18.00
C GLU A 132 -13.45 11.39 -16.87
N LEU A 133 -13.77 11.01 -15.62
CA LEU A 133 -12.87 11.21 -14.50
C LEU A 133 -11.60 10.34 -14.63
N THR A 134 -10.47 10.99 -14.67
CA THR A 134 -9.16 10.31 -14.76
C THR A 134 -8.56 10.04 -13.40
N GLY A 135 -7.68 9.04 -13.31
CA GLY A 135 -6.90 8.79 -12.09
C GLY A 135 -6.01 9.97 -11.71
N LYS A 136 -5.56 10.75 -12.70
CA LYS A 136 -4.78 11.97 -12.49
C LYS A 136 -5.60 13.06 -11.79
N GLU A 137 -6.80 13.37 -12.30
CA GLU A 137 -7.68 14.39 -11.73
C GLU A 137 -8.15 13.99 -10.34
N ALA A 138 -8.58 12.73 -10.16
CA ALA A 138 -8.95 12.19 -8.86
C ALA A 138 -7.79 12.30 -7.85
N GLY A 139 -6.56 11.95 -8.28
CA GLY A 139 -5.38 12.04 -7.44
C GLY A 139 -5.02 13.47 -7.04
N ILE A 140 -5.19 14.46 -7.92
CA ILE A 140 -4.97 15.88 -7.61
C ILE A 140 -6.02 16.36 -6.62
N LEU A 141 -7.30 16.16 -6.93
CA LEU A 141 -8.41 16.54 -6.05
C LEU A 141 -8.23 16.02 -4.63
N LEU A 142 -8.00 14.72 -4.49
CA LEU A 142 -7.87 14.09 -3.18
C LEU A 142 -6.63 14.55 -2.43
N ASN A 143 -5.51 14.79 -3.14
CA ASN A 143 -4.31 15.34 -2.53
C ASN A 143 -4.54 16.76 -1.97
N ASP A 144 -5.27 17.61 -2.70
CA ASP A 144 -5.61 18.96 -2.27
C ASP A 144 -6.51 18.94 -1.02
N MET A 145 -7.36 17.90 -0.88
CA MET A 145 -8.19 17.65 0.30
C MET A 145 -7.44 16.94 1.46
N GLY A 146 -6.14 16.63 1.29
CA GLY A 146 -5.31 15.99 2.33
C GLY A 146 -5.26 14.47 2.28
N ILE A 147 -5.76 13.83 1.22
CA ILE A 147 -5.66 12.39 1.01
C ILE A 147 -4.63 12.08 -0.08
N THR A 148 -3.45 11.61 0.34
CA THR A 148 -2.39 11.21 -0.60
C THR A 148 -2.55 9.75 -1.04
N LEU A 149 -2.65 9.55 -2.35
CA LEU A 149 -2.73 8.24 -2.98
C LEU A 149 -2.01 8.21 -4.32
N ASN A 150 -1.96 7.05 -4.97
CA ASN A 150 -1.36 6.93 -6.28
C ASN A 150 -2.43 6.87 -7.37
N ARG A 151 -2.23 7.64 -8.46
CA ARG A 151 -2.88 7.31 -9.73
C ARG A 151 -2.27 6.01 -10.27
N ASN A 152 -3.08 5.15 -10.86
CA ASN A 152 -2.66 3.84 -11.31
C ASN A 152 -3.48 3.37 -12.52
N ALA A 153 -2.81 2.74 -13.49
CA ALA A 153 -3.55 2.07 -14.55
C ALA A 153 -4.39 0.93 -13.99
N ILE A 154 -5.56 0.71 -14.56
CA ILE A 154 -6.38 -0.49 -14.33
C ILE A 154 -6.06 -1.56 -15.39
N PRO A 155 -6.43 -2.83 -15.19
CA PRO A 155 -6.30 -3.83 -16.24
C PRO A 155 -7.02 -3.40 -17.53
N PHE A 156 -6.30 -3.52 -18.66
CA PHE A 156 -6.77 -3.09 -19.99
C PHE A 156 -7.07 -1.59 -20.10
N ASP A 157 -6.37 -0.75 -19.33
CA ASP A 157 -6.54 0.70 -19.34
C ASP A 157 -6.23 1.27 -20.72
N GLU A 158 -7.20 1.98 -21.31
CA GLU A 158 -7.05 2.63 -22.62
C GLU A 158 -6.35 4.00 -22.52
N ARG A 159 -6.27 4.56 -21.29
CA ARG A 159 -5.59 5.83 -21.03
C ARG A 159 -4.09 5.65 -20.87
N SER A 160 -3.32 6.68 -21.21
CA SER A 160 -1.87 6.63 -21.07
C SER A 160 -1.44 6.46 -19.60
N PRO A 161 -0.23 5.90 -19.31
CA PRO A 161 0.29 5.76 -17.95
C PRO A 161 0.44 7.08 -17.17
N PHE A 162 0.41 8.21 -17.86
CA PHE A 162 0.48 9.54 -17.24
C PHE A 162 -0.89 10.09 -16.80
N ILE A 163 -1.96 9.54 -17.34
CA ILE A 163 -3.36 9.93 -17.06
C ILE A 163 -4.02 8.90 -16.15
N THR A 164 -4.04 7.63 -16.59
CA THR A 164 -4.64 6.46 -15.92
C THR A 164 -6.14 6.55 -15.68
N SER A 165 -6.75 5.40 -15.42
CA SER A 165 -8.19 5.31 -15.11
C SER A 165 -8.45 4.85 -13.66
N GLY A 166 -7.42 4.75 -12.83
CA GLY A 166 -7.58 4.28 -11.47
C GLY A 166 -6.80 5.07 -10.44
N ILE A 167 -7.25 4.90 -9.20
CA ILE A 167 -6.56 5.34 -7.99
C ILE A 167 -6.22 4.12 -7.13
N ARG A 168 -5.01 4.10 -6.57
CA ARG A 168 -4.50 3.02 -5.74
C ARG A 168 -4.13 3.52 -4.36
N MET A 169 -4.61 2.85 -3.35
CA MET A 169 -4.31 3.12 -1.95
C MET A 169 -3.94 1.84 -1.21
N GLY A 170 -3.32 1.99 -0.07
CA GLY A 170 -2.92 0.87 0.79
C GLY A 170 -3.06 1.21 2.25
N THR A 171 -3.28 0.20 3.07
CA THR A 171 -3.65 0.35 4.47
C THR A 171 -2.52 0.31 5.51
N PRO A 172 -1.25 -0.05 5.21
CA PRO A 172 -0.21 -0.12 6.24
C PRO A 172 0.02 1.17 7.01
N ALA A 173 -0.04 2.33 6.34
CA ALA A 173 0.19 3.63 6.98
C ALA A 173 -0.93 3.98 7.97
N ILE A 174 -2.18 3.89 7.55
CA ILE A 174 -3.34 4.17 8.42
C ILE A 174 -3.44 3.17 9.57
N THR A 175 -3.08 1.89 9.34
CA THR A 175 -3.00 0.88 10.41
C THR A 175 -1.91 1.22 11.42
N THR A 176 -0.75 1.75 10.97
CA THR A 176 0.32 2.21 11.87
C THR A 176 -0.14 3.39 12.72
N CYS A 177 -1.01 4.26 12.19
CA CYS A 177 -1.64 5.35 12.94
C CYS A 177 -2.73 4.89 13.90
N GLY A 178 -3.06 3.59 13.95
CA GLY A 178 -4.06 3.02 14.85
C GLY A 178 -5.48 2.95 14.30
N MET A 179 -5.70 3.32 13.04
CA MET A 179 -6.99 3.15 12.36
C MET A 179 -7.35 1.66 12.21
N LYS A 180 -8.62 1.36 12.37
CA LYS A 180 -9.21 0.03 12.21
C LYS A 180 -10.28 0.04 11.11
N GLU A 181 -11.11 -1.00 11.07
CA GLU A 181 -12.11 -1.21 10.03
C GLU A 181 -13.14 -0.07 9.96
N GLU A 182 -13.53 0.50 11.10
CA GLU A 182 -14.49 1.60 11.14
C GLU A 182 -13.93 2.86 10.47
N GLU A 183 -12.70 3.24 10.81
CA GLU A 183 -12.03 4.39 10.20
C GLU A 183 -11.71 4.13 8.73
N SER A 184 -11.33 2.89 8.38
CA SER A 184 -11.08 2.50 6.99
C SER A 184 -12.35 2.59 6.14
N THR A 185 -13.50 2.20 6.70
CA THR A 185 -14.81 2.39 6.07
C THR A 185 -15.12 3.89 5.90
N LYS A 186 -14.88 4.69 6.93
CA LYS A 186 -15.05 6.15 6.87
C LYS A 186 -14.17 6.78 5.80
N VAL A 187 -12.89 6.35 5.68
CA VAL A 187 -11.97 6.82 4.62
C VAL A 187 -12.52 6.50 3.23
N GLY A 188 -13.03 5.28 3.01
CA GLY A 188 -13.63 4.88 1.75
C GLY A 188 -14.83 5.74 1.38
N TYR A 189 -15.72 6.00 2.35
CA TYR A 189 -16.85 6.90 2.20
C TYR A 189 -16.42 8.32 1.84
N LEU A 190 -15.47 8.91 2.58
CA LEU A 190 -15.00 10.28 2.35
C LEU A 190 -14.36 10.45 0.96
N ILE A 191 -13.58 9.47 0.51
CA ILE A 191 -13.01 9.46 -0.84
C ILE A 191 -14.13 9.39 -1.89
N SER A 192 -15.09 8.51 -1.71
CA SER A 192 -16.21 8.33 -2.63
C SER A 192 -17.04 9.62 -2.76
N GLU A 193 -17.38 10.23 -1.63
CA GLU A 193 -18.12 11.50 -1.60
C GLU A 193 -17.33 12.65 -2.24
N ALA A 194 -16.01 12.72 -1.97
CA ALA A 194 -15.17 13.75 -2.59
C ALA A 194 -15.14 13.64 -4.12
N LEU A 195 -15.07 12.43 -4.65
CA LEU A 195 -15.08 12.19 -6.10
C LEU A 195 -16.44 12.49 -6.72
N LYS A 196 -17.54 12.09 -6.07
CA LYS A 196 -18.91 12.34 -6.54
C LYS A 196 -19.27 13.83 -6.51
N ASN A 197 -18.76 14.57 -5.54
CA ASN A 197 -19.07 15.99 -5.33
C ASN A 197 -17.92 16.92 -5.75
N ARG A 198 -17.05 16.48 -6.68
CA ARG A 198 -15.86 17.22 -7.10
C ARG A 198 -16.13 18.65 -7.62
N ASP A 199 -17.32 18.91 -8.14
CA ASP A 199 -17.74 20.20 -8.68
C ASP A 199 -18.55 21.05 -7.68
N ASN A 200 -18.83 20.52 -6.48
CA ASN A 200 -19.56 21.21 -5.41
C ASN A 200 -18.58 21.73 -4.34
N GLU A 201 -18.27 23.02 -4.41
CA GLU A 201 -17.27 23.64 -3.54
C GLU A 201 -17.64 23.59 -2.06
N ASP A 202 -18.90 23.87 -1.71
CA ASP A 202 -19.36 23.86 -0.31
C ASP A 202 -19.21 22.44 0.27
N ARG A 203 -19.63 21.41 -0.47
CA ARG A 203 -19.53 20.02 -0.02
C ARG A 203 -18.06 19.57 0.10
N ARG A 204 -17.20 20.01 -0.80
CA ARG A 204 -15.76 19.73 -0.72
C ARG A 204 -15.12 20.31 0.54
N GLN A 205 -15.48 21.54 0.91
CA GLN A 205 -14.97 22.17 2.13
C GLN A 205 -15.41 21.42 3.39
N GLU A 206 -16.66 20.98 3.48
CA GLU A 206 -17.16 20.15 4.57
C GLU A 206 -16.38 18.83 4.68
N LEU A 207 -16.20 18.14 3.54
CA LEU A 207 -15.46 16.88 3.47
C LEU A 207 -13.98 17.05 3.84
N GLU A 208 -13.34 18.15 3.42
CA GLU A 208 -11.96 18.46 3.79
C GLU A 208 -11.82 18.64 5.30
N GLU A 209 -12.79 19.29 5.96
CA GLU A 209 -12.79 19.43 7.41
C GLU A 209 -12.96 18.08 8.11
N GLU A 210 -13.86 17.20 7.60
CA GLU A 210 -14.04 15.85 8.14
C GLU A 210 -12.75 15.01 7.98
N ILE A 211 -12.09 15.06 6.82
CA ILE A 211 -10.81 14.38 6.54
C ILE A 211 -9.73 14.88 7.51
N ARG A 212 -9.62 16.20 7.67
CA ARG A 212 -8.63 16.81 8.58
C ARG A 212 -8.87 16.41 10.03
N ASN A 213 -10.13 16.36 10.46
CA ASN A 213 -10.48 15.95 11.83
C ASN A 213 -10.18 14.47 12.06
N LEU A 214 -10.48 13.60 11.11
CA LEU A 214 -10.11 12.18 11.17
C LEU A 214 -8.59 12.01 11.26
N ALA A 215 -7.83 12.69 10.40
CA ALA A 215 -6.37 12.61 10.40
C ALA A 215 -5.73 13.11 11.71
N LYS A 216 -6.32 14.14 12.35
CA LYS A 216 -5.84 14.65 13.66
C LYS A 216 -6.07 13.66 14.80
N ALA A 217 -7.11 12.84 14.72
CA ALA A 217 -7.41 11.84 15.76
C ALA A 217 -6.45 10.64 15.72
N PHE A 218 -5.75 10.43 14.59
CA PHE A 218 -4.89 9.27 14.35
C PHE A 218 -3.50 9.71 13.90
N GLN A 219 -2.70 10.22 14.84
CA GLN A 219 -1.34 10.67 14.57
C GLN A 219 -0.35 9.50 14.74
N PRO A 220 0.68 9.36 13.86
CA PRO A 220 1.65 8.26 13.94
C PRO A 220 2.59 8.37 15.14
N TYR A 221 2.70 9.53 15.74
CA TYR A 221 3.55 9.82 16.92
C TYR A 221 2.80 10.74 17.86
N GLU A 222 2.87 10.44 19.16
CA GLU A 222 2.43 11.33 20.25
C GLU A 222 3.47 12.42 20.55
#